data_ae2263935dea5b882064b159bfb85392
#
_entry.id   ae2263935dea5b882064b159bfb85392
#
_cell.length_a   1.000
_cell.length_b   1.000
_cell.length_c   1.000
_cell.angle_alpha   90.00
_cell.angle_beta   90.00
_cell.angle_gamma   90.00
#
_symmetry.space_group_name_H-M   'P 1'
#
loop_
_entity.id
_entity.type
_entity.pdbx_description
1 polymer ?
#
loop_
_entity_poly.entity_id
_entity_poly.type
_entity_poly.pdbx_seq_one_letter_code
_entity_poly.pdbx_strand_id
1 'polypeptide(L)'
;MNRNQPFAVCLLTAALALGVASPAVAQDEAAPVQPEVTREYVPLSPERLEGMVPRHPGYLGALAPENLAKDRPAPPFDLTGTWFVDLSQGFAHYLFGPPYPQFGPEGIEALIEAPKAQARNETYRDAIGQCYPPGMPMIMTRVWPHAFIQLPTAIYMISGFNNSVRTIFLDGREFSDPDFVVPGYNGESIGHFESDTLVVHTKYLEPSNHYIDHGIPISDQFEIIERIRLIEDGTVMEVEYELIDPLMWEGEWKSTKRFTRQDYTDINESNCILAYNENLPGTELGSEMAEERGQSEIEGTAND
;
A
#
# COMPACT_ATOMS: atom_id res chain seq x y z
N MET A 1 23.27 -3.75 -63.55
CA MET A 1 23.74 -2.74 -64.54
C MET A 1 24.40 -1.64 -63.76
N ASN A 2 25.73 -1.69 -63.56
CA ASN A 2 26.81 -0.94 -64.27
C ASN A 2 26.63 0.59 -64.12
N ARG A 3 27.53 1.38 -63.53
CA ARG A 3 28.97 1.56 -63.69
C ARG A 3 29.46 2.56 -62.61
N ASN A 4 30.51 2.27 -61.84
CA ASN A 4 31.92 2.65 -62.07
C ASN A 4 32.16 4.10 -62.55
N GLN A 5 32.85 4.91 -61.85
CA GLN A 5 34.24 5.05 -61.44
C GLN A 5 34.63 6.56 -61.31
N PRO A 6 35.84 6.91 -60.96
CA PRO A 6 36.19 7.84 -59.89
C PRO A 6 36.84 9.11 -60.43
N PHE A 7 37.05 10.11 -59.56
CA PHE A 7 38.08 11.15 -59.85
C PHE A 7 38.92 11.45 -58.62
N ALA A 8 40.18 11.33 -58.84
CA ALA A 8 41.30 11.61 -57.94
C ALA A 8 41.83 13.04 -58.19
N VAL A 9 42.66 13.48 -57.20
CA VAL A 9 43.77 14.46 -57.31
C VAL A 9 43.36 15.92 -57.02
N CYS A 10 43.89 16.56 -55.96
CA CYS A 10 45.27 17.06 -55.92
C CYS A 10 45.61 17.60 -54.51
N LEU A 11 46.84 17.30 -54.12
CA LEU A 11 47.56 17.82 -52.96
C LEU A 11 47.79 19.36 -53.05
N LEU A 12 47.65 20.01 -51.89
CA LEU A 12 48.44 21.20 -51.57
C LEU A 12 48.73 21.24 -50.09
N THR A 13 50.01 21.03 -49.78
CA THR A 13 50.62 21.19 -48.47
C THR A 13 50.79 22.64 -48.12
N ALA A 14 50.21 23.06 -46.97
CA ALA A 14 50.61 24.26 -46.29
C ALA A 14 50.81 23.92 -44.80
N ALA A 15 52.09 23.85 -44.40
CA ALA A 15 52.46 23.68 -43.02
C ALA A 15 52.30 25.03 -42.27
N LEU A 16 51.33 25.09 -41.39
CA LEU A 16 51.29 26.15 -40.37
C LEU A 16 51.57 25.47 -39.00
N ALA A 17 52.74 25.79 -38.49
CA ALA A 17 53.13 25.45 -37.11
C ALA A 17 52.32 26.33 -36.14
N LEU A 18 51.27 25.77 -35.54
CA LEU A 18 50.61 26.35 -34.39
C LEU A 18 51.07 25.59 -33.13
N GLY A 19 51.78 26.34 -32.29
CA GLY A 19 52.19 25.81 -31.00
C GLY A 19 51.01 25.40 -30.14
N VAL A 20 50.93 24.12 -29.87
CA VAL A 20 49.92 23.56 -28.96
C VAL A 20 50.48 23.77 -27.54
N ALA A 21 49.93 24.74 -26.84
CA ALA A 21 50.10 24.81 -25.39
C ALA A 21 49.37 23.58 -24.79
N SER A 22 50.10 22.67 -24.22
CA SER A 22 49.53 21.56 -23.43
C SER A 22 48.76 22.15 -22.26
N PRO A 23 47.46 21.77 -22.07
CA PRO A 23 46.80 22.12 -20.81
C PRO A 23 47.51 21.44 -19.67
N ALA A 24 47.87 22.21 -18.66
CA ALA A 24 48.38 21.68 -17.39
C ALA A 24 47.32 20.68 -16.87
N VAL A 25 47.70 19.42 -16.73
CA VAL A 25 46.93 18.41 -16.02
C VAL A 25 46.85 18.92 -14.57
N ALA A 26 45.67 19.33 -14.16
CA ALA A 26 45.39 19.55 -12.75
C ALA A 26 45.67 18.21 -12.04
N GLN A 27 46.60 18.28 -11.10
CA GLN A 27 46.85 17.15 -10.22
C GLN A 27 45.57 16.96 -9.43
N ASP A 28 44.90 15.80 -9.64
CA ASP A 28 43.81 15.37 -8.80
C ASP A 28 44.34 15.34 -7.36
N GLU A 29 43.92 16.31 -6.57
CA GLU A 29 44.14 16.30 -5.14
C GLU A 29 43.40 15.08 -4.61
N ALA A 30 44.12 14.04 -4.22
CA ALA A 30 43.55 12.79 -3.71
C ALA A 30 42.56 13.13 -2.59
N ALA A 31 41.32 12.74 -2.76
CA ALA A 31 40.29 12.92 -1.76
C ALA A 31 40.83 12.46 -0.39
N PRO A 32 40.56 13.18 0.69
CA PRO A 32 41.06 12.81 2.00
C PRO A 32 40.62 11.38 2.33
N VAL A 33 41.61 10.52 2.58
CA VAL A 33 41.35 9.14 3.00
C VAL A 33 40.58 9.22 4.31
N GLN A 34 39.32 8.84 4.26
CA GLN A 34 38.52 8.77 5.48
C GLN A 34 39.15 7.71 6.41
N PRO A 35 39.33 8.04 7.70
CA PRO A 35 39.88 7.08 8.65
C PRO A 35 38.97 5.83 8.63
N GLU A 36 39.59 4.67 8.43
CA GLU A 36 38.94 3.39 8.51
C GLU A 36 38.41 3.21 9.95
N VAL A 37 37.12 3.48 10.15
CA VAL A 37 36.48 3.27 11.47
C VAL A 37 36.26 1.75 11.61
N THR A 38 37.28 1.07 12.09
CA THR A 38 37.17 -0.31 12.55
C THR A 38 36.25 -0.32 13.77
N ARG A 39 34.97 -0.54 13.56
CA ARG A 39 34.02 -0.80 14.66
C ARG A 39 34.31 -2.20 15.16
N GLU A 40 34.89 -2.31 16.34
CA GLU A 40 35.00 -3.59 17.02
C GLU A 40 33.58 -4.12 17.29
N TYR A 41 33.26 -5.22 16.62
CA TYR A 41 31.94 -5.88 16.81
C TYR A 41 31.96 -6.58 18.15
N VAL A 42 31.27 -6.02 19.13
CA VAL A 42 31.05 -6.65 20.43
C VAL A 42 29.72 -7.41 20.34
N PRO A 43 29.73 -8.76 20.42
CA PRO A 43 28.48 -9.53 20.43
C PRO A 43 27.60 -9.13 21.60
N LEU A 44 26.29 -8.97 21.35
CA LEU A 44 25.33 -8.72 22.41
C LEU A 44 25.14 -9.99 23.27
N SER A 45 24.96 -9.80 24.57
CA SER A 45 24.65 -10.92 25.47
C SER A 45 23.29 -11.55 25.07
N PRO A 46 23.10 -12.85 25.29
CA PRO A 46 21.80 -13.50 25.01
C PRO A 46 20.61 -12.80 25.68
N GLU A 47 20.76 -12.33 26.93
CA GLU A 47 19.73 -11.58 27.65
C GLU A 47 19.37 -10.27 26.96
N ARG A 48 20.36 -9.56 26.43
CA ARG A 48 20.13 -8.31 25.72
C ARG A 48 19.48 -8.56 24.36
N LEU A 49 19.87 -9.61 23.65
CA LEU A 49 19.21 -10.04 22.42
C LEU A 49 17.76 -10.44 22.66
N GLU A 50 17.50 -11.17 23.73
CA GLU A 50 16.16 -11.60 24.10
C GLU A 50 15.22 -10.41 24.36
N GLY A 51 15.71 -9.36 25.02
CA GLY A 51 14.93 -8.13 25.25
C GLY A 51 14.72 -7.26 24.02
N MET A 52 15.44 -7.50 22.90
CA MET A 52 15.29 -6.74 21.65
C MET A 52 14.26 -7.33 20.69
N VAL A 53 13.86 -8.59 20.91
CA VAL A 53 12.86 -9.24 20.06
C VAL A 53 11.47 -8.85 20.52
N PRO A 54 10.65 -8.19 19.69
CA PRO A 54 9.26 -7.86 20.03
C PRO A 54 8.50 -9.15 20.38
N ARG A 55 7.82 -9.15 21.51
CA ARG A 55 7.01 -10.28 21.98
C ARG A 55 5.62 -9.81 22.33
N HIS A 56 4.62 -10.56 21.93
CA HIS A 56 3.26 -10.36 22.43
C HIS A 56 3.18 -10.98 23.85
N PRO A 57 2.85 -10.22 24.88
CA PRO A 57 2.72 -10.77 26.21
C PRO A 57 1.55 -11.76 26.27
N GLY A 58 1.82 -12.99 26.71
CA GLY A 58 0.80 -14.01 26.97
C GLY A 58 0.45 -14.95 25.81
N TYR A 59 0.94 -14.67 24.58
CA TYR A 59 0.66 -15.54 23.45
C TYR A 59 1.94 -16.01 22.76
N LEU A 60 1.89 -17.25 22.26
CA LEU A 60 2.88 -17.74 21.31
C LEU A 60 2.66 -17.04 19.96
N GLY A 61 3.74 -16.77 19.22
CA GLY A 61 3.62 -16.32 17.84
C GLY A 61 2.78 -17.28 16.99
N ALA A 62 2.05 -16.78 16.01
CA ALA A 62 1.22 -17.63 15.15
C ALA A 62 2.04 -18.69 14.40
N LEU A 63 3.29 -18.41 14.07
CA LEU A 63 4.21 -19.35 13.40
C LEU A 63 5.08 -20.16 14.36
N ALA A 64 4.90 -20.03 15.68
CA ALA A 64 5.65 -20.82 16.63
C ALA A 64 5.34 -22.31 16.45
N PRO A 65 6.34 -23.19 16.39
CA PRO A 65 6.12 -24.65 16.19
C PRO A 65 5.14 -25.24 17.22
N GLU A 66 5.24 -24.83 18.47
CA GLU A 66 4.34 -25.27 19.53
C GLU A 66 2.89 -24.82 19.31
N ASN A 67 2.68 -23.62 18.73
CA ASN A 67 1.35 -23.11 18.42
C ASN A 67 0.76 -23.83 17.20
N LEU A 68 1.55 -24.04 16.17
CA LEU A 68 1.15 -24.78 14.97
C LEU A 68 0.82 -26.24 15.26
N ALA A 69 1.50 -26.87 16.24
CA ALA A 69 1.32 -28.28 16.60
C ALA A 69 0.09 -28.54 17.50
N LYS A 70 -0.57 -27.50 18.01
CA LYS A 70 -1.79 -27.68 18.81
C LYS A 70 -2.90 -28.28 17.96
N ASP A 71 -3.58 -29.28 18.53
CA ASP A 71 -4.77 -29.85 17.89
C ASP A 71 -5.90 -28.82 17.83
N ARG A 72 -6.50 -28.67 16.61
CA ARG A 72 -7.59 -27.75 16.32
C ARG A 72 -8.61 -28.42 15.39
N PRO A 73 -9.88 -28.05 15.48
CA PRO A 73 -10.87 -28.48 14.49
C PRO A 73 -10.40 -28.10 13.09
N ALA A 74 -10.59 -29.01 12.14
CA ALA A 74 -10.33 -28.68 10.73
C ALA A 74 -11.25 -27.54 10.27
N PRO A 75 -10.72 -26.55 9.56
CA PRO A 75 -11.54 -25.47 9.03
C PRO A 75 -12.51 -26.03 7.96
N PRO A 76 -13.70 -25.46 7.80
CA PRO A 76 -14.69 -25.92 6.83
C PRO A 76 -14.26 -25.68 5.38
N PHE A 77 -13.34 -24.76 5.15
CA PHE A 77 -12.76 -24.46 3.84
C PHE A 77 -11.32 -23.91 3.99
N ASP A 78 -10.62 -23.85 2.87
CA ASP A 78 -9.28 -23.28 2.77
C ASP A 78 -9.27 -22.10 1.79
N LEU A 79 -8.91 -20.91 2.29
CA LEU A 79 -8.76 -19.68 1.51
C LEU A 79 -7.45 -19.62 0.72
N THR A 80 -6.51 -20.55 0.96
CA THR A 80 -5.21 -20.53 0.29
C THR A 80 -5.37 -20.43 -1.22
N GLY A 81 -4.75 -19.43 -1.81
CA GLY A 81 -4.79 -19.14 -3.23
C GLY A 81 -4.74 -17.65 -3.53
N THR A 82 -4.73 -17.33 -4.81
CA THR A 82 -4.76 -15.94 -5.29
C THR A 82 -6.19 -15.57 -5.69
N TRP A 83 -6.60 -14.40 -5.28
CA TRP A 83 -7.95 -13.89 -5.47
C TRP A 83 -7.92 -12.50 -6.10
N PHE A 84 -8.88 -12.22 -6.95
CA PHE A 84 -9.04 -10.92 -7.58
C PHE A 84 -10.48 -10.44 -7.45
N VAL A 85 -10.65 -9.14 -7.19
CA VAL A 85 -11.99 -8.56 -7.05
C VAL A 85 -12.82 -8.80 -8.30
N ASP A 86 -14.08 -9.23 -8.12
CA ASP A 86 -15.00 -9.44 -9.23
C ASP A 86 -15.49 -8.10 -9.79
N LEU A 87 -15.05 -7.78 -11.01
CA LEU A 87 -15.44 -6.59 -11.74
C LEU A 87 -16.58 -6.85 -12.76
N SER A 88 -17.16 -8.04 -12.79
CA SER A 88 -18.15 -8.43 -13.79
C SER A 88 -19.39 -7.53 -13.80
N GLN A 89 -19.72 -6.93 -12.66
CA GLN A 89 -20.85 -6.00 -12.51
C GLN A 89 -20.45 -4.53 -12.59
N GLY A 90 -19.20 -4.23 -12.94
CA GLY A 90 -18.67 -2.89 -13.08
C GLY A 90 -18.08 -2.30 -11.80
N PHE A 91 -17.35 -1.19 -11.97
CA PHE A 91 -16.58 -0.57 -10.88
C PHE A 91 -17.41 -0.10 -9.69
N ALA A 92 -18.63 0.31 -9.88
CA ALA A 92 -19.50 0.77 -8.79
C ALA A 92 -19.81 -0.32 -7.76
N HIS A 93 -19.72 -1.60 -8.13
CA HIS A 93 -20.07 -2.70 -7.25
C HIS A 93 -18.93 -3.13 -6.30
N TYR A 94 -17.68 -2.88 -6.66
CA TYR A 94 -16.59 -3.25 -5.76
C TYR A 94 -16.22 -2.15 -4.76
N LEU A 95 -16.59 -0.89 -5.02
CA LEU A 95 -16.41 0.21 -4.10
C LEU A 95 -17.40 0.13 -2.92
N PHE A 96 -17.04 0.73 -1.79
CA PHE A 96 -17.95 0.90 -0.66
C PHE A 96 -18.89 2.07 -0.95
N GLY A 97 -19.92 1.80 -1.71
CA GLY A 97 -20.90 2.78 -2.20
C GLY A 97 -22.27 2.67 -1.51
N PRO A 98 -23.31 3.28 -2.14
CA PRO A 98 -24.66 3.26 -1.63
C PRO A 98 -25.21 1.82 -1.49
N PRO A 99 -26.14 1.55 -0.54
CA PRO A 99 -26.68 2.57 0.36
C PRO A 99 -25.67 3.00 1.43
N TYR A 100 -25.49 4.31 1.58
CA TYR A 100 -24.65 4.87 2.65
C TYR A 100 -25.40 4.86 3.98
N PRO A 101 -24.70 4.80 5.12
CA PRO A 101 -25.29 5.01 6.43
C PRO A 101 -25.74 6.47 6.58
N GLN A 102 -26.42 6.76 7.67
CA GLN A 102 -26.71 8.14 8.05
C GLN A 102 -25.45 8.77 8.65
N PHE A 103 -24.75 9.58 7.87
CA PHE A 103 -23.56 10.28 8.35
C PHE A 103 -23.90 11.31 9.40
N GLY A 104 -23.11 11.33 10.48
CA GLY A 104 -23.09 12.39 11.47
C GLY A 104 -22.44 13.68 10.93
N PRO A 105 -22.44 14.77 11.73
CA PRO A 105 -21.88 16.07 11.29
C PRO A 105 -20.43 15.98 10.80
N GLU A 106 -19.57 15.20 11.49
CA GLU A 106 -18.17 15.01 11.16
C GLU A 106 -18.02 14.22 9.84
N GLY A 107 -18.82 13.17 9.65
CA GLY A 107 -18.86 12.42 8.41
C GLY A 107 -19.34 13.26 7.22
N ILE A 108 -20.34 14.08 7.41
CA ILE A 108 -20.84 15.01 6.38
C ILE A 108 -19.77 16.03 6.00
N GLU A 109 -19.08 16.62 6.98
CA GLU A 109 -18.01 17.57 6.72
C GLU A 109 -16.89 16.94 5.90
N ALA A 110 -16.46 15.74 6.27
CA ALA A 110 -15.45 15.00 5.53
C ALA A 110 -15.88 14.71 4.08
N LEU A 111 -17.11 14.27 3.87
CA LEU A 111 -17.65 13.98 2.54
C LEU A 111 -17.69 15.18 1.59
N ILE A 112 -17.89 16.39 2.10
CA ILE A 112 -18.00 17.60 1.28
C ILE A 112 -16.65 18.24 0.98
N GLU A 113 -15.55 17.84 1.63
CA GLU A 113 -14.23 18.43 1.39
C GLU A 113 -13.69 18.10 -0.02
N ALA A 114 -13.85 16.90 -0.51
CA ALA A 114 -13.42 16.55 -1.88
C ALA A 114 -14.13 17.40 -2.96
N PRO A 115 -15.49 17.54 -2.96
CA PRO A 115 -16.19 18.46 -3.86
C PRO A 115 -15.80 19.92 -3.67
N LYS A 116 -15.55 20.36 -2.44
CA LYS A 116 -15.10 21.75 -2.18
C LYS A 116 -13.72 22.01 -2.76
N ALA A 117 -12.76 21.08 -2.60
CA ALA A 117 -11.44 21.18 -3.19
C ALA A 117 -11.55 21.26 -4.71
N GLN A 118 -12.36 20.41 -5.33
CA GLN A 118 -12.61 20.43 -6.77
C GLN A 118 -13.24 21.77 -7.21
N ALA A 119 -14.18 22.33 -6.45
CA ALA A 119 -14.79 23.62 -6.76
C ALA A 119 -13.80 24.79 -6.67
N ARG A 120 -12.76 24.67 -5.86
CA ARG A 120 -11.65 25.63 -5.78
C ARG A 120 -10.54 25.40 -6.80
N ASN A 121 -10.72 24.42 -7.69
CA ASN A 121 -9.70 23.97 -8.63
C ASN A 121 -8.45 23.40 -7.94
N GLU A 122 -8.61 22.96 -6.70
CA GLU A 122 -7.59 22.25 -5.94
C GLU A 122 -7.68 20.76 -6.23
N THR A 123 -6.55 20.11 -6.35
CA THR A 123 -6.54 18.65 -6.46
C THR A 123 -6.82 18.04 -5.08
N TYR A 124 -7.83 17.19 -5.00
CA TYR A 124 -8.04 16.38 -3.80
C TYR A 124 -6.82 15.49 -3.56
N ARG A 125 -6.24 15.61 -2.38
CA ARG A 125 -5.06 14.81 -2.01
C ARG A 125 -5.49 13.37 -1.78
N ASP A 126 -5.12 12.49 -2.70
CA ASP A 126 -5.27 11.06 -2.51
C ASP A 126 -4.11 10.54 -1.66
N ALA A 127 -4.43 10.01 -0.48
CA ALA A 127 -3.44 9.42 0.42
C ALA A 127 -2.62 8.31 -0.26
N ILE A 128 -3.24 7.52 -1.13
CA ILE A 128 -2.58 6.46 -1.90
C ILE A 128 -1.58 7.06 -2.88
N GLY A 129 -1.93 8.15 -3.54
CA GLY A 129 -1.01 8.90 -4.42
C GLY A 129 0.21 9.44 -3.68
N GLN A 130 0.11 9.65 -2.37
CA GLN A 130 1.21 10.03 -1.48
C GLN A 130 1.90 8.83 -0.82
N CYS A 131 1.67 7.61 -1.32
CA CYS A 131 2.21 6.36 -0.80
C CYS A 131 1.78 5.99 0.63
N TYR A 132 0.71 6.56 1.16
CA TYR A 132 0.10 5.99 2.35
C TYR A 132 -0.53 4.64 2.03
N PRO A 133 -0.44 3.66 2.93
CA PRO A 133 -1.11 2.38 2.73
C PRO A 133 -2.63 2.57 2.61
N PRO A 134 -3.31 1.87 1.71
CA PRO A 134 -4.77 1.97 1.63
C PRO A 134 -5.46 1.46 2.89
N GLY A 135 -4.86 0.46 3.56
CA GLY A 135 -5.44 -0.15 4.75
C GLY A 135 -6.77 -0.89 4.52
N MET A 136 -7.29 -1.50 5.58
CA MET A 136 -8.62 -2.12 5.56
C MET A 136 -9.73 -1.07 5.75
N PRO A 137 -10.84 -1.12 5.03
CA PRO A 137 -11.19 -2.13 4.02
C PRO A 137 -10.75 -1.76 2.60
N MET A 138 -10.20 -0.56 2.37
CA MET A 138 -9.90 -0.01 1.05
C MET A 138 -8.95 -0.89 0.24
N ILE A 139 -8.02 -1.59 0.89
CA ILE A 139 -7.08 -2.49 0.21
C ILE A 139 -7.82 -3.57 -0.59
N MET A 140 -8.96 -4.05 -0.08
CA MET A 140 -9.77 -5.09 -0.72
C MET A 140 -10.50 -4.60 -1.97
N THR A 141 -10.64 -3.31 -2.16
CA THR A 141 -11.27 -2.69 -3.34
C THR A 141 -10.26 -2.19 -4.37
N ARG A 142 -8.99 -2.49 -4.18
CA ARG A 142 -7.97 -2.21 -5.21
C ARG A 142 -8.02 -3.30 -6.29
N VAL A 143 -7.82 -2.88 -7.55
CA VAL A 143 -7.75 -3.78 -8.71
C VAL A 143 -6.39 -4.50 -8.79
N TRP A 144 -6.03 -5.16 -7.70
CA TRP A 144 -4.80 -5.91 -7.54
C TRP A 144 -5.09 -7.27 -6.92
N PRO A 145 -4.34 -8.32 -7.27
CA PRO A 145 -4.55 -9.63 -6.70
C PRO A 145 -4.14 -9.68 -5.22
N HIS A 146 -4.82 -10.55 -4.47
CA HIS A 146 -4.52 -10.86 -3.09
C HIS A 146 -4.23 -12.35 -2.95
N ALA A 147 -3.06 -12.70 -2.44
CA ALA A 147 -2.76 -14.08 -2.05
C ALA A 147 -3.13 -14.31 -0.60
N PHE A 148 -3.82 -15.40 -0.33
CA PHE A 148 -4.13 -15.87 1.01
C PHE A 148 -3.35 -17.16 1.30
N ILE A 149 -2.76 -17.25 2.49
CA ILE A 149 -2.09 -18.44 3.01
C ILE A 149 -2.75 -18.77 4.33
N GLN A 150 -3.54 -19.83 4.36
CA GLN A 150 -4.25 -20.26 5.55
C GLN A 150 -3.45 -21.32 6.31
N LEU A 151 -3.18 -21.02 7.55
CA LEU A 151 -2.55 -21.92 8.54
C LEU A 151 -3.53 -22.20 9.67
N PRO A 152 -3.29 -23.23 10.50
CA PRO A 152 -4.15 -23.51 11.65
C PRO A 152 -4.26 -22.39 12.69
N THR A 153 -3.31 -21.47 12.68
CA THR A 153 -3.14 -20.38 13.67
C THR A 153 -3.45 -19.01 13.14
N ALA A 154 -3.34 -18.81 11.83
CA ALA A 154 -3.55 -17.52 11.18
C ALA A 154 -3.76 -17.65 9.68
N ILE A 155 -4.40 -16.66 9.10
CA ILE A 155 -4.43 -16.44 7.66
C ILE A 155 -3.60 -15.20 7.35
N TYR A 156 -2.65 -15.34 6.43
CA TYR A 156 -1.89 -14.23 5.88
C TYR A 156 -2.46 -13.83 4.53
N MET A 157 -2.88 -12.58 4.42
CA MET A 157 -3.22 -11.95 3.15
C MET A 157 -2.04 -11.09 2.71
N ILE A 158 -1.58 -11.33 1.50
CA ILE A 158 -0.53 -10.54 0.85
C ILE A 158 -1.17 -9.86 -0.36
N SER A 159 -1.25 -8.55 -0.34
CA SER A 159 -1.77 -7.80 -1.48
C SER A 159 -0.66 -7.49 -2.48
N GLY A 160 -0.95 -7.65 -3.77
CA GLY A 160 -0.10 -7.15 -4.84
C GLY A 160 -0.01 -5.63 -4.87
N PHE A 161 -0.92 -4.92 -4.21
CA PHE A 161 -0.83 -3.48 -4.05
C PHE A 161 0.05 -3.12 -2.86
N ASN A 162 1.21 -2.50 -3.16
CA ASN A 162 2.16 -1.99 -2.18
C ASN A 162 2.67 -3.04 -1.17
N ASN A 163 2.67 -4.31 -1.55
CA ASN A 163 3.07 -5.47 -0.74
C ASN A 163 2.48 -5.46 0.68
N SER A 164 1.26 -4.97 0.82
CA SER A 164 0.58 -4.90 2.11
C SER A 164 0.31 -6.30 2.64
N VAL A 165 0.66 -6.54 3.89
CA VAL A 165 0.42 -7.80 4.58
C VAL A 165 -0.58 -7.59 5.69
N ARG A 166 -1.61 -8.43 5.73
CA ARG A 166 -2.59 -8.51 6.83
C ARG A 166 -2.54 -9.90 7.45
N THR A 167 -2.57 -9.96 8.76
CA THR A 167 -2.66 -11.22 9.50
C THR A 167 -4.01 -11.30 10.21
N ILE A 168 -4.74 -12.39 9.97
CA ILE A 168 -5.97 -12.72 10.69
C ILE A 168 -5.65 -13.87 11.64
N PHE A 169 -5.67 -13.65 12.93
CA PHE A 169 -5.34 -14.67 13.93
C PHE A 169 -6.52 -15.61 14.16
N LEU A 170 -6.25 -16.92 14.14
CA LEU A 170 -7.25 -18.00 14.35
C LEU A 170 -6.98 -18.84 15.59
N ASP A 171 -5.97 -18.49 16.38
CA ASP A 171 -5.49 -19.29 17.51
C ASP A 171 -6.21 -19.03 18.83
N GLY A 172 -7.30 -18.26 18.78
CA GLY A 172 -8.14 -17.99 19.94
C GLY A 172 -7.58 -16.92 20.88
N ARG A 173 -6.62 -16.10 20.40
CA ARG A 173 -6.15 -14.95 21.18
C ARG A 173 -7.22 -13.86 21.28
N GLU A 174 -7.09 -13.04 22.31
CA GLU A 174 -7.86 -11.80 22.46
C GLU A 174 -7.16 -10.65 21.76
N PHE A 175 -7.87 -9.54 21.55
CA PHE A 175 -7.28 -8.30 21.09
C PHE A 175 -6.24 -7.78 22.07
N SER A 176 -5.25 -7.09 21.52
CA SER A 176 -4.25 -6.39 22.33
C SER A 176 -4.91 -5.37 23.25
N ASP A 177 -4.25 -5.11 24.38
CA ASP A 177 -4.69 -4.07 25.31
C ASP A 177 -4.60 -2.70 24.60
N PRO A 178 -5.70 -1.92 24.58
CA PRO A 178 -5.73 -0.62 23.92
C PRO A 178 -4.66 0.37 24.42
N ASP A 179 -4.20 0.22 25.67
CA ASP A 179 -3.16 1.09 26.25
C ASP A 179 -1.75 0.83 25.65
N PHE A 180 -1.56 -0.32 25.00
CA PHE A 180 -0.25 -0.75 24.49
C PHE A 180 -0.24 -1.05 22.98
N VAL A 181 -1.40 -1.08 22.33
CA VAL A 181 -1.46 -1.34 20.88
C VAL A 181 -1.03 -0.13 20.08
N VAL A 182 -0.26 -0.38 19.04
CA VAL A 182 0.05 0.64 18.03
C VAL A 182 -0.89 0.41 16.84
N PRO A 183 -1.78 1.36 16.53
CA PRO A 183 -2.67 1.22 15.39
C PRO A 183 -1.91 1.02 14.08
N GLY A 184 -2.48 0.25 13.19
CA GLY A 184 -1.92 0.00 11.87
C GLY A 184 -2.97 0.13 10.76
N TYR A 185 -2.56 0.35 9.52
CA TYR A 185 -3.51 0.50 8.41
C TYR A 185 -4.36 -0.76 8.16
N ASN A 186 -3.85 -1.95 8.46
CA ASN A 186 -4.62 -3.19 8.40
C ASN A 186 -5.24 -3.57 9.74
N GLY A 187 -4.98 -2.82 10.80
CA GLY A 187 -5.46 -3.08 12.16
C GLY A 187 -4.97 -4.41 12.73
N GLU A 188 -5.59 -4.83 13.81
CA GLU A 188 -5.47 -6.17 14.39
C GLU A 188 -6.73 -6.96 14.06
N SER A 189 -6.58 -8.14 13.44
CA SER A 189 -7.70 -8.97 13.00
C SER A 189 -7.71 -10.31 13.72
N ILE A 190 -8.84 -10.64 14.32
CA ILE A 190 -9.09 -11.94 14.97
C ILE A 190 -10.25 -12.62 14.27
N GLY A 191 -10.07 -13.89 13.93
CA GLY A 191 -11.08 -14.67 13.21
C GLY A 191 -11.43 -15.97 13.92
N HIS A 192 -12.64 -16.45 13.66
CA HIS A 192 -13.10 -17.76 14.06
C HIS A 192 -14.13 -18.28 13.05
N PHE A 193 -14.29 -19.59 12.99
CA PHE A 193 -15.28 -20.20 12.11
C PHE A 193 -16.61 -20.38 12.82
N GLU A 194 -17.70 -19.94 12.18
CA GLU A 194 -19.09 -20.19 12.53
C GLU A 194 -19.72 -21.04 11.42
N SER A 195 -19.84 -22.34 11.63
CA SER A 195 -20.28 -23.28 10.57
C SER A 195 -19.40 -23.19 9.32
N ASP A 196 -19.93 -22.70 8.19
CA ASP A 196 -19.28 -22.54 6.91
C ASP A 196 -18.80 -21.07 6.64
N THR A 197 -18.74 -20.26 7.66
CA THR A 197 -18.41 -18.84 7.58
C THR A 197 -17.21 -18.53 8.46
N LEU A 198 -16.20 -17.88 7.93
CA LEU A 198 -15.14 -17.26 8.70
C LEU A 198 -15.59 -15.86 9.11
N VAL A 199 -15.75 -15.64 10.39
CA VAL A 199 -16.05 -14.31 10.94
C VAL A 199 -14.75 -13.69 11.41
N VAL A 200 -14.45 -12.49 10.93
CA VAL A 200 -13.26 -11.74 11.27
C VAL A 200 -13.67 -10.40 11.87
N HIS A 201 -13.11 -10.07 13.03
CA HIS A 201 -13.27 -8.76 13.63
C HIS A 201 -11.91 -8.03 13.57
N THR A 202 -11.92 -6.79 13.10
CA THR A 202 -10.71 -5.94 12.97
C THR A 202 -10.89 -4.66 13.75
N LYS A 203 -9.90 -4.34 14.57
CA LYS A 203 -9.81 -3.14 15.40
C LYS A 203 -8.46 -2.46 15.24
N TYR A 204 -8.29 -1.32 15.90
CA TYR A 204 -7.02 -0.58 15.99
C TYR A 204 -6.47 -0.19 14.62
N LEU A 205 -7.35 0.35 13.78
CA LEU A 205 -6.94 0.90 12.50
C LEU A 205 -6.39 2.32 12.70
N GLU A 206 -5.27 2.62 12.02
CA GLU A 206 -4.66 3.95 12.01
C GLU A 206 -5.55 4.92 11.22
N PRO A 207 -6.10 5.99 11.83
CA PRO A 207 -7.03 6.88 11.14
C PRO A 207 -6.37 7.91 10.24
N SER A 208 -5.07 8.19 10.46
CA SER A 208 -4.37 9.25 9.71
C SER A 208 -4.20 8.88 8.23
N ASN A 209 -4.75 9.68 7.34
CA ASN A 209 -4.71 9.43 5.89
C ASN A 209 -5.27 8.06 5.49
N HIS A 210 -6.27 7.60 6.21
CA HIS A 210 -6.94 6.32 6.00
C HIS A 210 -8.40 6.53 5.65
N TYR A 211 -8.82 5.92 4.55
CA TYR A 211 -10.16 6.12 3.97
C TYR A 211 -10.80 4.77 3.63
N ILE A 212 -12.11 4.67 3.79
CA ILE A 212 -12.88 3.49 3.36
C ILE A 212 -12.93 3.43 1.84
N ASP A 213 -13.18 4.60 1.25
CA ASP A 213 -13.22 4.85 -0.18
C ASP A 213 -12.87 6.33 -0.43
N HIS A 214 -13.01 6.81 -1.66
CA HIS A 214 -12.67 8.18 -2.02
C HIS A 214 -13.36 9.21 -1.12
N GLY A 215 -12.59 9.83 -0.25
CA GLY A 215 -13.03 10.95 0.60
C GLY A 215 -13.81 10.56 1.86
N ILE A 216 -13.93 9.30 2.21
CA ILE A 216 -14.60 8.87 3.45
C ILE A 216 -13.55 8.39 4.46
N PRO A 217 -13.08 9.28 5.36
CA PRO A 217 -12.10 8.91 6.36
C PRO A 217 -12.72 8.04 7.46
N ILE A 218 -11.86 7.37 8.20
CA ILE A 218 -12.24 6.64 9.41
C ILE A 218 -11.83 7.42 10.65
N SER A 219 -12.49 7.11 11.79
CA SER A 219 -12.07 7.58 13.10
C SER A 219 -11.20 6.51 13.81
N ASP A 220 -10.70 6.86 15.00
CA ASP A 220 -10.00 5.93 15.90
C ASP A 220 -10.92 4.88 16.54
N GLN A 221 -12.24 5.00 16.38
CA GLN A 221 -13.23 4.04 16.85
C GLN A 221 -13.75 3.13 15.73
N PHE A 222 -13.15 3.22 14.54
CA PHE A 222 -13.56 2.41 13.41
C PHE A 222 -13.23 0.92 13.62
N GLU A 223 -14.24 0.08 13.39
CA GLU A 223 -14.14 -1.37 13.44
C GLU A 223 -14.75 -2.00 12.19
N ILE A 224 -14.27 -3.18 11.83
CA ILE A 224 -14.77 -3.95 10.69
C ILE A 224 -15.13 -5.36 11.16
N ILE A 225 -16.34 -5.81 10.79
CA ILE A 225 -16.69 -7.23 10.87
C ILE A 225 -16.81 -7.76 9.44
N GLU A 226 -16.11 -8.84 9.15
CA GLU A 226 -16.17 -9.53 7.86
C GLU A 226 -16.75 -10.93 8.05
N ARG A 227 -17.66 -11.33 7.16
CA ARG A 227 -18.18 -12.70 7.07
C ARG A 227 -17.79 -13.26 5.73
N ILE A 228 -16.84 -14.19 5.75
CA ILE A 228 -16.19 -14.72 4.55
C ILE A 228 -16.70 -16.14 4.29
N ARG A 229 -17.16 -16.39 3.08
CA ARG A 229 -17.61 -17.72 2.61
C ARG A 229 -17.01 -18.04 1.26
N LEU A 230 -16.81 -19.32 0.99
CA LEU A 230 -16.56 -19.80 -0.36
C LEU A 230 -17.88 -20.28 -0.97
N ILE A 231 -18.20 -19.76 -2.13
CA ILE A 231 -19.36 -20.12 -2.91
C ILE A 231 -18.93 -20.63 -4.30
N GLU A 232 -19.85 -21.08 -5.12
CA GLU A 232 -19.58 -21.56 -6.48
C GLU A 232 -18.46 -22.62 -6.52
N ASP A 233 -18.62 -23.68 -5.73
CA ASP A 233 -17.64 -24.79 -5.59
C ASP A 233 -16.21 -24.30 -5.20
N GLY A 234 -16.13 -23.20 -4.44
CA GLY A 234 -14.86 -22.65 -3.94
C GLY A 234 -14.11 -21.77 -4.92
N THR A 235 -14.73 -21.41 -6.05
CA THR A 235 -14.13 -20.52 -7.06
C THR A 235 -14.38 -19.05 -6.76
N VAL A 236 -15.35 -18.72 -5.91
CA VAL A 236 -15.71 -17.36 -5.50
C VAL A 236 -15.63 -17.24 -3.98
N MET A 237 -14.88 -16.26 -3.50
CA MET A 237 -14.90 -15.80 -2.12
C MET A 237 -15.87 -14.63 -2.02
N GLU A 238 -16.92 -14.80 -1.22
CA GLU A 238 -17.88 -13.75 -0.90
C GLU A 238 -17.57 -13.22 0.51
N VAL A 239 -17.48 -11.90 0.63
CA VAL A 239 -17.20 -11.19 1.88
C VAL A 239 -18.32 -10.20 2.15
N GLU A 240 -19.04 -10.39 3.23
CA GLU A 240 -19.98 -9.42 3.76
C GLU A 240 -19.25 -8.56 4.80
N TYR A 241 -19.17 -7.26 4.52
CA TYR A 241 -18.58 -6.28 5.41
C TYR A 241 -19.65 -5.58 6.24
N GLU A 242 -19.37 -5.39 7.50
CA GLU A 242 -20.07 -4.49 8.40
C GLU A 242 -19.06 -3.49 8.92
N LEU A 243 -19.23 -2.23 8.53
CA LEU A 243 -18.36 -1.12 8.88
C LEU A 243 -19.02 -0.34 10.00
N ILE A 244 -18.32 -0.15 11.11
CA ILE A 244 -18.82 0.46 12.33
C ILE A 244 -17.91 1.64 12.69
N ASP A 245 -18.44 2.84 12.69
CA ASP A 245 -17.73 4.04 13.11
C ASP A 245 -18.69 5.03 13.78
N PRO A 246 -18.85 4.93 15.09
CA PRO A 246 -19.88 5.70 15.81
C PRO A 246 -19.62 7.21 15.82
N LEU A 247 -18.41 7.66 15.49
CA LEU A 247 -18.11 9.10 15.34
C LEU A 247 -18.48 9.63 13.96
N MET A 248 -18.43 8.76 12.93
CA MET A 248 -18.63 9.19 11.55
C MET A 248 -20.06 9.00 11.06
N TRP A 249 -20.77 7.95 11.53
CA TRP A 249 -22.17 7.67 11.13
C TRP A 249 -22.96 6.93 12.21
N GLU A 250 -24.28 6.92 12.03
CA GLU A 250 -25.20 6.14 12.86
C GLU A 250 -25.52 4.79 12.22
N GLY A 251 -25.56 3.75 13.06
CA GLY A 251 -25.92 2.39 12.63
C GLY A 251 -24.80 1.65 11.91
N GLU A 252 -25.18 0.67 11.11
CA GLU A 252 -24.28 -0.24 10.41
C GLU A 252 -24.18 0.14 8.93
N TRP A 253 -22.99 0.13 8.40
CA TRP A 253 -22.77 0.25 6.95
C TRP A 253 -22.37 -1.12 6.39
N LYS A 254 -23.30 -1.78 5.71
CA LYS A 254 -23.08 -3.12 5.15
C LYS A 254 -22.78 -3.07 3.66
N SER A 255 -21.87 -3.91 3.24
CA SER A 255 -21.49 -4.06 1.83
C SER A 255 -21.02 -5.48 1.56
N THR A 256 -21.36 -6.04 0.41
CA THR A 256 -20.90 -7.38 0.00
C THR A 256 -19.95 -7.24 -1.18
N LYS A 257 -18.81 -7.93 -1.11
CA LYS A 257 -17.80 -7.99 -2.18
C LYS A 257 -17.55 -9.42 -2.59
N ARG A 258 -17.22 -9.63 -3.85
CA ARG A 258 -16.87 -10.94 -4.39
C ARG A 258 -15.47 -10.89 -5.00
N PHE A 259 -14.78 -12.00 -4.84
CA PHE A 259 -13.44 -12.20 -5.37
C PHE A 259 -13.40 -13.55 -6.09
N THR A 260 -12.85 -13.57 -7.29
CA THR A 260 -12.70 -14.79 -8.08
C THR A 260 -11.30 -15.37 -7.89
N ARG A 261 -11.22 -16.70 -7.79
CA ARG A 261 -9.94 -17.42 -7.69
C ARG A 261 -9.15 -17.27 -8.99
N GLN A 262 -7.85 -17.04 -8.85
CA GLN A 262 -6.93 -16.83 -9.98
C GLN A 262 -5.88 -17.92 -10.01
N ASP A 263 -5.94 -18.81 -11.00
CA ASP A 263 -5.00 -19.94 -11.09
C ASP A 263 -3.67 -19.61 -11.76
N TYR A 264 -3.60 -18.47 -12.48
CA TYR A 264 -2.45 -18.07 -13.27
C TYR A 264 -1.83 -16.73 -12.83
N THR A 265 -2.15 -16.29 -11.62
CA THR A 265 -1.72 -15.00 -11.11
C THR A 265 -0.92 -15.17 -9.84
N ASP A 266 0.28 -14.62 -9.81
CA ASP A 266 1.15 -14.55 -8.65
C ASP A 266 1.21 -13.12 -8.10
N ILE A 267 1.66 -12.99 -6.85
CA ILE A 267 1.96 -11.69 -6.25
C ILE A 267 3.41 -11.35 -6.56
N ASN A 268 3.59 -10.22 -7.21
CA ASN A 268 4.90 -9.64 -7.47
C ASN A 268 5.18 -8.47 -6.53
N GLU A 269 6.45 -8.18 -6.28
CA GLU A 269 6.84 -7.02 -5.51
C GLU A 269 6.35 -5.72 -6.20
N SER A 270 5.67 -4.90 -5.44
CA SER A 270 5.16 -3.60 -5.89
C SER A 270 5.27 -2.58 -4.77
N ASN A 271 6.16 -1.63 -4.93
CA ASN A 271 6.39 -0.58 -3.93
C ASN A 271 5.95 0.78 -4.48
N CYS A 272 5.26 1.54 -3.67
CA CYS A 272 5.00 2.94 -3.95
C CYS A 272 6.26 3.74 -3.62
N ILE A 273 6.74 4.52 -4.58
CA ILE A 273 7.90 5.41 -4.40
C ILE A 273 7.47 6.81 -4.84
N LEU A 274 7.55 7.77 -3.93
CA LEU A 274 7.11 9.16 -4.17
C LEU A 274 7.76 9.79 -5.40
N ALA A 275 9.02 9.44 -5.71
CA ALA A 275 9.71 9.93 -6.89
C ALA A 275 9.02 9.57 -8.21
N TYR A 276 8.25 8.49 -8.26
CA TYR A 276 7.44 8.14 -9.43
C TYR A 276 6.11 8.89 -9.49
N ASN A 277 5.74 9.53 -8.40
CA ASN A 277 4.49 10.28 -8.27
C ASN A 277 4.68 11.80 -8.41
N GLU A 278 5.88 12.26 -8.79
CA GLU A 278 6.20 13.70 -8.93
C GLU A 278 5.23 14.49 -9.83
N ASN A 279 4.61 13.81 -10.77
CA ASN A 279 3.62 14.40 -11.68
C ASN A 279 2.17 14.21 -11.20
N LEU A 280 1.96 13.54 -10.07
CA LEU A 280 0.62 13.35 -9.53
C LEU A 280 0.24 14.55 -8.65
N PRO A 281 -0.92 15.15 -8.92
CA PRO A 281 -1.44 16.23 -8.08
C PRO A 281 -1.57 15.76 -6.62
N GLY A 282 -1.14 16.60 -5.68
CA GLY A 282 -1.23 16.31 -4.25
C GLY A 282 0.00 15.70 -3.60
N THR A 283 1.04 15.33 -4.35
CA THR A 283 2.39 15.13 -3.80
C THR A 283 3.05 16.50 -3.56
N GLU A 284 3.98 16.60 -2.60
CA GLU A 284 4.72 17.86 -2.39
C GLU A 284 5.40 18.32 -3.68
N LEU A 285 6.09 17.42 -4.36
CA LEU A 285 6.73 17.69 -5.65
C LEU A 285 5.73 18.09 -6.74
N GLY A 286 4.58 17.42 -6.81
CA GLY A 286 3.52 17.76 -7.74
C GLY A 286 2.88 19.12 -7.46
N SER A 287 2.84 19.54 -6.20
CA SER A 287 2.36 20.88 -5.80
C SER A 287 3.33 21.97 -6.23
N GLU A 288 4.63 21.77 -5.99
CA GLU A 288 5.70 22.70 -6.42
C GLU A 288 5.71 22.85 -7.93
N MET A 289 5.65 21.77 -8.69
CA MET A 289 5.59 21.81 -10.15
C MET A 289 4.31 22.44 -10.71
N ALA A 290 3.20 22.34 -9.98
CA ALA A 290 1.94 23.01 -10.34
C ALA A 290 2.03 24.53 -10.11
N GLU A 291 2.69 24.95 -9.03
CA GLU A 291 2.95 26.35 -8.73
C GLU A 291 3.90 26.97 -9.76
N GLU A 292 4.99 26.29 -10.13
CA GLU A 292 5.90 26.73 -11.17
C GLU A 292 5.22 26.86 -12.54
N ARG A 293 4.36 25.91 -12.92
CA ARG A 293 3.58 25.99 -14.17
C ARG A 293 2.59 27.15 -14.14
N GLY A 294 1.89 27.35 -13.02
CA GLY A 294 0.98 28.47 -12.85
C GLY A 294 1.69 29.83 -12.95
N GLN A 295 2.90 29.94 -12.41
CA GLN A 295 3.71 31.15 -12.50
C GLN A 295 4.18 31.39 -13.94
N SER A 296 4.62 30.35 -14.66
CA SER A 296 5.07 30.47 -16.06
C SER A 296 3.93 30.88 -17.02
N GLU A 297 2.71 30.42 -16.77
CA GLU A 297 1.54 30.83 -17.57
C GLU A 297 1.15 32.29 -17.31
N ILE A 298 1.27 32.76 -16.05
CA ILE A 298 1.00 34.16 -15.69
C ILE A 298 2.05 35.09 -16.32
N GLU A 299 3.33 34.69 -16.30
CA GLU A 299 4.41 35.49 -16.95
C GLU A 299 4.31 35.48 -18.47
N GLY A 300 3.86 34.36 -19.07
CA GLY A 300 3.63 34.27 -20.53
C GLY A 300 2.50 35.15 -21.03
N THR A 301 1.46 35.36 -20.23
CA THR A 301 0.30 36.21 -20.60
C THR A 301 0.54 37.70 -20.34
N ALA A 302 1.59 38.07 -19.61
CA ALA A 302 1.92 39.46 -19.33
C ALA A 302 2.83 40.11 -20.43
N ASN A 303 3.33 39.31 -21.38
CA ASN A 303 4.24 39.75 -22.43
C ASN A 303 3.62 39.75 -23.87
N ASP A 304 2.34 39.47 -24.01
CA ASP A 304 1.55 39.61 -25.21
C ASP A 304 0.58 40.83 -25.05
#